data_cfe0186553b485540af4d3c0126d07c0
#
_entry.id   cfe0186553b485540af4d3c0126d07c0
#
_cell.length_a   1.000
_cell.length_b   1.000
_cell.length_c   1.000
_cell.angle_alpha   90.00
_cell.angle_beta   90.00
_cell.angle_gamma   90.00
#
_symmetry.space_group_name_H-M   'P 1'
#
loop_
_entity.id
_entity.type
_entity.pdbx_description
1 polymer ?
#
loop_
_entity_poly.entity_id
_entity_poly.type
_entity_poly.pdbx_seq_one_letter_code
_entity_poly.pdbx_strand_id
1 'polypeptide(L)'
;PPRSTLFPYTTLFRSFELHEAFAGQVLAVLKALESDAFATEKLGLKQMLGNIPMEKINTQGGSLSIGHPFGATGARLVTMASNKMLKQKSNYALIAACAAGAHGHAMILERYH
;
A
#
# COMPACT_ATOMS: atom_id res chain seq x y z
N PRO A 1 11.07 1.19 -23.26
CA PRO A 1 10.28 0.05 -22.76
C PRO A 1 8.94 0.52 -22.16
N PRO A 2 7.91 -0.33 -22.20
CA PRO A 2 6.64 0.00 -21.56
C PRO A 2 6.83 0.34 -20.08
N ARG A 3 6.11 1.34 -19.58
CA ARG A 3 6.23 1.78 -18.18
C ARG A 3 5.98 0.64 -17.19
N SER A 4 5.07 -0.27 -17.52
CA SER A 4 4.73 -1.41 -16.68
C SER A 4 5.90 -2.38 -16.45
N THR A 5 6.89 -2.43 -17.32
CA THR A 5 8.08 -3.29 -17.17
C THR A 5 9.16 -2.67 -16.29
N LEU A 6 9.08 -1.35 -16.04
CA LEU A 6 10.06 -0.62 -15.25
C LEU A 6 9.75 -0.62 -13.75
N PHE A 7 8.53 -1.00 -13.38
CA PHE A 7 8.07 -1.00 -11.99
C PHE A 7 7.42 -2.32 -11.62
N PRO A 8 8.25 -3.30 -11.25
CA PRO A 8 7.72 -4.58 -10.78
C PRO A 8 6.99 -4.50 -9.45
N TYR A 9 6.96 -3.32 -8.81
CA TYR A 9 6.33 -3.17 -7.50
C TYR A 9 4.87 -3.62 -7.50
N THR A 10 4.11 -3.26 -8.53
CA THR A 10 2.70 -3.63 -8.62
C THR A 10 2.49 -5.10 -8.92
N THR A 11 3.48 -5.77 -9.49
CA THR A 11 3.45 -7.22 -9.74
C THR A 11 4.12 -8.01 -8.63
N LEU A 12 5.11 -7.41 -7.95
CA LEU A 12 5.84 -8.02 -6.84
C LEU A 12 4.93 -8.22 -5.63
N PHE A 13 4.08 -7.23 -5.33
CA PHE A 13 3.16 -7.29 -4.21
C PHE A 13 1.80 -7.83 -4.66
N ARG A 14 1.30 -8.84 -3.96
CA ARG A 14 -0.03 -9.39 -4.18
C ARG A 14 -1.10 -8.73 -3.31
N SER A 15 -0.69 -8.06 -2.25
CA SER A 15 -1.62 -7.34 -1.39
C SER A 15 -1.00 -6.05 -0.87
N PHE A 16 -1.86 -5.05 -0.76
CA PHE A 16 -1.57 -3.74 -0.17
C PHE A 16 -2.56 -3.50 0.94
N GLU A 17 -2.09 -3.36 2.16
CA GLU A 17 -2.92 -3.00 3.31
C GLU A 17 -2.66 -1.55 3.67
N LEU A 18 -3.55 -0.69 3.22
CA LEU A 18 -3.45 0.76 3.43
C LEU A 18 -4.44 1.19 4.50
N HIS A 19 -3.97 1.95 5.48
CA HIS A 19 -4.87 2.55 6.45
C HIS A 19 -5.74 3.59 5.76
N GLU A 20 -7.05 3.43 5.89
CA GLU A 20 -8.04 4.32 5.29
C GLU A 20 -8.50 5.34 6.33
N ALA A 21 -7.67 6.36 6.59
CA ALA A 21 -8.09 7.46 7.46
C ALA A 21 -9.25 8.21 6.82
N PHE A 22 -9.18 8.45 5.53
CA PHE A 22 -10.23 9.02 4.69
C PHE A 22 -10.11 8.47 3.28
N ALA A 23 -11.23 8.27 2.61
CA ALA A 23 -11.25 7.78 1.21
C ALA A 23 -10.45 8.70 0.28
N GLY A 24 -10.60 10.01 0.42
CA GLY A 24 -9.89 11.01 -0.38
C GLY A 24 -8.38 10.92 -0.22
N GLN A 25 -7.90 10.66 0.98
CA GLN A 25 -6.47 10.51 1.24
C GLN A 25 -5.91 9.27 0.53
N VAL A 26 -6.61 8.15 0.57
CA VAL A 26 -6.18 6.92 -0.14
C VAL A 26 -6.14 7.16 -1.65
N LEU A 27 -7.18 7.77 -2.20
CA LEU A 27 -7.24 8.10 -3.63
C LEU A 27 -6.12 9.07 -4.03
N ALA A 28 -5.80 10.05 -3.19
CA ALA A 28 -4.71 10.98 -3.45
C ALA A 28 -3.34 10.27 -3.48
N VAL A 29 -3.11 9.33 -2.56
CA VAL A 29 -1.88 8.53 -2.55
C VAL A 29 -1.77 7.70 -3.82
N LEU A 30 -2.84 7.03 -4.23
CA LEU A 30 -2.84 6.22 -5.46
C LEU A 30 -2.54 7.08 -6.69
N LYS A 31 -3.13 8.28 -6.77
CA LYS A 31 -2.85 9.23 -7.84
C LYS A 31 -1.40 9.73 -7.83
N ALA A 32 -0.85 9.99 -6.66
CA ALA A 32 0.54 10.41 -6.53
C ALA A 32 1.52 9.34 -7.03
N LEU A 33 1.24 8.07 -6.73
CA LEU A 33 2.07 6.95 -7.19
C LEU A 33 2.08 6.82 -8.73
N GLU A 34 1.03 7.26 -9.40
CA GLU A 34 0.90 7.25 -10.86
C GLU A 34 1.44 8.52 -11.53
N SER A 35 1.94 9.48 -10.77
CA SER A 35 2.36 10.79 -11.29
C SER A 35 3.87 10.85 -11.49
N ASP A 36 4.30 11.09 -12.73
CA ASP A 36 5.71 11.34 -13.04
C ASP A 36 6.19 12.63 -12.35
N ALA A 37 5.36 13.68 -12.34
CA ALA A 37 5.71 14.95 -11.69
C ALA A 37 5.92 14.76 -10.19
N PHE A 38 5.03 14.06 -9.51
CA PHE A 38 5.19 13.77 -8.09
C PHE A 38 6.46 12.96 -7.82
N ALA A 39 6.71 11.93 -8.65
CA ALA A 39 7.88 11.08 -8.50
C ALA A 39 9.18 11.87 -8.65
N THR A 40 9.27 12.74 -9.65
CA THR A 40 10.48 13.52 -9.91
C THR A 40 10.66 14.67 -8.92
N GLU A 41 9.60 15.41 -8.64
CA GLU A 41 9.67 16.62 -7.79
C GLU A 41 9.71 16.33 -6.30
N LYS A 42 9.03 15.28 -5.86
CA LYS A 42 8.88 14.98 -4.42
C LYS A 42 9.67 13.77 -3.95
N LEU A 43 9.87 12.78 -4.81
CA LEU A 43 10.52 11.53 -4.42
C LEU A 43 11.94 11.39 -5.00
N GLY A 44 12.37 12.29 -5.88
CA GLY A 44 13.68 12.20 -6.53
C GLY A 44 13.84 11.01 -7.46
N LEU A 45 12.73 10.45 -7.92
CA LEU A 45 12.71 9.33 -8.84
C LEU A 45 12.72 9.83 -10.29
N LYS A 46 13.08 8.96 -11.23
CA LYS A 46 13.09 9.30 -12.65
C LYS A 46 11.69 9.29 -13.27
N GLN A 47 10.76 8.54 -12.70
CA GLN A 47 9.39 8.39 -13.21
C GLN A 47 8.48 7.82 -12.12
N MET A 48 7.17 7.77 -12.40
CA MET A 48 6.16 7.29 -11.46
C MET A 48 6.43 5.87 -10.96
N LEU A 49 5.93 5.56 -9.77
CA LEU A 49 6.02 4.22 -9.19
C LEU A 49 5.07 3.23 -9.87
N GLY A 50 3.90 3.69 -10.30
CA GLY A 50 2.96 2.91 -11.07
C GLY A 50 1.58 2.84 -10.45
N ASN A 51 0.70 2.09 -11.11
CA ASN A 51 -0.68 1.87 -10.70
C ASN A 51 -0.77 0.69 -9.73
N ILE A 52 -1.46 0.89 -8.62
CA ILE A 52 -1.85 -0.21 -7.73
C ILE A 52 -3.29 -0.59 -8.07
N PRO A 53 -3.53 -1.82 -8.59
CA PRO A 53 -4.89 -2.25 -8.89
C PRO A 53 -5.77 -2.28 -7.63
N MET A 54 -6.99 -1.76 -7.72
CA MET A 54 -7.92 -1.70 -6.59
C MET A 54 -8.22 -3.08 -6.01
N GLU A 55 -8.23 -4.11 -6.82
CA GLU A 55 -8.46 -5.49 -6.39
C GLU A 55 -7.34 -6.05 -5.50
N LYS A 56 -6.23 -5.34 -5.36
CA LYS A 56 -5.14 -5.71 -4.45
C LYS A 56 -5.13 -4.93 -3.14
N ILE A 57 -6.00 -3.93 -3.00
CA ILE A 57 -6.00 -3.02 -1.86
C ILE A 57 -7.10 -3.41 -0.89
N ASN A 58 -6.75 -3.65 0.37
CA ASN A 58 -7.70 -3.85 1.48
C ASN A 58 -8.83 -4.81 1.14
N THR A 59 -8.53 -5.95 0.53
CA THR A 59 -9.52 -6.86 -0.07
C THR A 59 -10.45 -7.51 0.95
N GLN A 60 -10.12 -7.46 2.24
CA GLN A 60 -10.95 -7.99 3.33
C GLN A 60 -11.56 -6.87 4.19
N GLY A 61 -11.59 -5.66 3.65
CA GLY A 61 -12.07 -4.48 4.34
C GLY A 61 -10.94 -3.65 4.94
N GLY A 62 -11.16 -2.37 5.03
CA GLY A 62 -10.25 -1.41 5.62
C GLY A 62 -10.91 -0.61 6.74
N SER A 63 -10.23 0.42 7.22
CA SER A 63 -10.67 1.20 8.38
C SER A 63 -12.03 1.88 8.16
N LEU A 64 -12.37 2.23 6.93
CA LEU A 64 -13.67 2.85 6.61
C LEU A 64 -14.83 1.90 6.83
N SER A 65 -14.62 0.60 6.60
CA SER A 65 -15.69 -0.42 6.73
C SER A 65 -15.70 -1.10 8.09
N ILE A 66 -14.53 -1.37 8.68
CA ILE A 66 -14.44 -2.16 9.92
C ILE A 66 -13.99 -1.36 11.14
N GLY A 67 -13.71 -0.07 10.97
CA GLY A 67 -13.34 0.82 12.07
C GLY A 67 -11.84 1.00 12.27
N HIS A 68 -11.50 1.93 13.17
CA HIS A 68 -10.13 2.32 13.45
C HIS A 68 -9.89 2.51 14.95
N PRO A 69 -9.74 1.44 15.73
CA PRO A 69 -9.23 1.55 17.10
C PRO A 69 -7.74 1.93 17.05
N PHE A 70 -7.38 3.06 17.66
CA PHE A 70 -6.08 3.69 17.45
C PHE A 70 -4.90 2.77 17.77
N GLY A 71 -4.94 2.05 18.86
CA GLY A 71 -3.86 1.14 19.24
C GLY A 71 -3.87 -0.21 18.51
N ALA A 72 -4.89 -0.50 17.71
CA ALA A 72 -5.09 -1.82 17.10
C ALA A 72 -4.91 -1.86 15.60
N THR A 73 -5.09 -0.74 14.89
CA THR A 73 -5.10 -0.74 13.42
C THR A 73 -3.78 -1.19 12.81
N GLY A 74 -2.65 -0.73 13.34
CA GLY A 74 -1.33 -1.16 12.87
C GLY A 74 -1.13 -2.67 12.99
N ALA A 75 -1.48 -3.24 14.15
CA ALA A 75 -1.41 -4.69 14.37
C ALA A 75 -2.36 -5.44 13.43
N ARG A 76 -3.57 -4.90 13.20
CA ARG A 76 -4.52 -5.48 12.24
C ARG A 76 -3.96 -5.52 10.83
N LEU A 77 -3.37 -4.43 10.35
CA LEU A 77 -2.78 -4.38 9.00
C LEU A 77 -1.69 -5.43 8.83
N VAL A 78 -0.79 -5.56 9.80
CA VAL A 78 0.28 -6.57 9.77
C VAL A 78 -0.30 -7.98 9.77
N THR A 79 -1.26 -8.26 10.65
CA THR A 79 -1.88 -9.58 10.78
C THR A 79 -2.64 -9.96 9.52
N MET A 80 -3.44 -9.04 8.97
CA MET A 80 -4.18 -9.29 7.74
C MET A 80 -3.25 -9.53 6.55
N ALA A 81 -2.21 -8.73 6.41
CA ALA A 81 -1.22 -8.91 5.34
C ALA A 81 -0.51 -10.26 5.47
N SER A 82 -0.07 -10.63 6.66
CA SER A 82 0.60 -11.91 6.92
C SER A 82 -0.31 -13.09 6.55
N ASN A 83 -1.56 -13.07 7.00
CA ASN A 83 -2.52 -14.12 6.69
C ASN A 83 -2.81 -14.23 5.19
N LYS A 84 -2.92 -13.11 4.50
CA LYS A 84 -3.10 -13.09 3.05
C LYS A 84 -1.89 -13.67 2.32
N MET A 85 -0.68 -13.31 2.76
CA MET A 85 0.55 -13.84 2.16
C MET A 85 0.58 -15.37 2.23
N LEU A 86 0.19 -15.95 3.36
CA LEU A 86 0.11 -17.41 3.52
C LEU A 86 -0.93 -18.02 2.58
N LYS A 87 -2.14 -17.45 2.54
CA LYS A 87 -3.23 -17.96 1.69
C LYS A 87 -2.93 -17.84 0.19
N GLN A 88 -2.34 -16.74 -0.22
CA GLN A 88 -2.04 -16.44 -1.63
C GLN A 88 -0.69 -17.01 -2.06
N LYS A 89 0.08 -17.58 -1.15
CA LYS A 89 1.45 -18.04 -1.38
C LYS A 89 2.31 -16.94 -2.00
N SER A 90 2.08 -15.69 -1.59
CA SER A 90 2.85 -14.55 -2.06
C SER A 90 4.08 -14.31 -1.20
N ASN A 91 5.09 -13.68 -1.78
CA ASN A 91 6.35 -13.42 -1.08
C ASN A 91 6.36 -12.09 -0.36
N TYR A 92 5.63 -11.09 -0.86
CA TYR A 92 5.69 -9.73 -0.34
C TYR A 92 4.30 -9.13 -0.18
N ALA A 93 4.15 -8.32 0.85
CA ALA A 93 2.99 -7.45 1.06
C ALA A 93 3.47 -6.06 1.49
N LEU A 94 2.74 -5.02 1.09
CA LEU A 94 3.01 -3.65 1.51
C LEU A 94 1.92 -3.19 2.47
N ILE A 95 2.36 -2.57 3.55
CA ILE A 95 1.50 -1.94 4.55
C ILE A 95 1.85 -0.47 4.61
N ALA A 96 0.86 0.40 4.68
CA ALA A 96 1.10 1.82 4.91
C ALA A 96 0.01 2.43 5.77
N ALA A 97 0.40 3.35 6.65
CA ALA A 97 -0.51 4.07 7.50
C ALA A 97 -0.04 5.51 7.69
N CYS A 98 -0.98 6.43 7.73
CA CYS A 98 -0.72 7.80 8.15
C CYS A 98 -1.17 8.00 9.60
N ALA A 99 -0.67 9.06 10.22
CA ALA A 99 -1.08 9.48 11.55
C ALA A 99 -1.20 11.01 11.62
N ALA A 100 -1.94 11.49 12.60
CA ALA A 100 -2.08 12.92 12.86
C ALA A 100 -0.71 13.58 12.99
N GLY A 101 -0.61 14.86 12.56
CA GLY A 101 0.66 15.58 12.53
C GLY A 101 1.47 15.34 11.26
N ALA A 102 0.81 14.90 10.19
CA ALA A 102 1.42 14.63 8.88
C ALA A 102 2.53 13.56 8.94
N HIS A 103 2.35 12.57 9.81
CA HIS A 103 3.24 11.42 9.87
C HIS A 103 2.77 10.31 8.92
N GLY A 104 3.72 9.56 8.39
CA GLY A 104 3.45 8.38 7.59
C GLY A 104 4.43 7.27 7.92
N HIS A 105 3.97 6.04 7.85
CA HIS A 105 4.80 4.86 8.04
C HIS A 105 4.45 3.82 6.98
N ALA A 106 5.45 3.17 6.43
CA ALA A 106 5.26 2.07 5.49
C ALA A 106 6.17 0.90 5.87
N MET A 107 5.70 -0.30 5.60
CA MET A 107 6.41 -1.53 5.90
C MET A 107 6.22 -2.53 4.78
N ILE A 108 7.29 -3.21 4.40
CA ILE A 108 7.22 -4.35 3.49
C ILE A 108 7.40 -5.61 4.33
N LEU A 109 6.46 -6.53 4.18
CA LEU A 109 6.57 -7.87 4.76
C LEU A 109 7.08 -8.82 3.70
N GLU A 110 8.03 -9.66 4.09
CA GLU A 110 8.54 -10.75 3.28
C GLU A 110 8.20 -12.08 3.96
N ARG A 111 7.72 -13.05 3.18
CA ARG A 111 7.43 -14.37 3.72
C ARG A 111 8.73 -15.13 3.98
N TYR A 112 8.90 -15.61 5.20
CA TYR A 112 10.00 -16.50 5.54
C TYR A 112 9.78 -17.90 4.91
N HIS A 113 10.83 -18.44 4.36
CA HIS A 113 10.80 -19.76 3.70
C HIS A 113 11.64 -20.78 4.46
#